data_55e5dcf194ccf0e55261cbf0f063bb38
#
_entry.id   55e5dcf194ccf0e55261cbf0f063bb38
#
_cell.length_a   1.000
_cell.length_b   1.000
_cell.length_c   1.000
_cell.angle_alpha   90.00
_cell.angle_beta   90.00
_cell.angle_gamma   90.00
#
_symmetry.space_group_name_H-M   'P 1'
#
loop_
_entity.id
_entity.type
_entity.pdbx_description
1 polymer ?
#
loop_
_entity_poly.entity_id
_entity_poly.type
_entity_poly.pdbx_seq_one_letter_code
_entity_poly.pdbx_strand_id
1 'polypeptide(L)'
;MSTYTDLGIELMVTGENAGTWGTKTNNNLNLIEQLTGGFATVSIAGGAGTTALDVDDGALTGTAQQRVIEFTGSISGNRIVTIPNDVETFYILKNSTTGANTVQFKYATGSGASTTFSATDKGTKIVYASASPDATNPIIVDVMANSSEIALTNSNPIKFQDADNSAFVGIDAPATVSGSYTLTLPAGVGSASQALVTTDGAGTLG
;
A
#
# COMPACT_ATOMS: atom_id res chain seq x y z
N MET A 1 14.75 0.18 33.33
CA MET A 1 13.50 0.56 32.64
C MET A 1 13.62 0.06 31.21
N SER A 2 12.71 -0.79 30.79
CA SER A 2 12.71 -1.35 29.45
C SER A 2 12.66 -0.24 28.40
N THR A 3 13.31 -0.45 27.27
CA THR A 3 13.20 0.36 26.06
C THR A 3 12.45 -0.43 24.99
N TYR A 4 11.99 0.25 23.96
CA TYR A 4 11.21 -0.38 22.89
C TYR A 4 11.80 -0.03 21.54
N THR A 5 11.56 -0.88 20.54
CA THR A 5 11.80 -0.56 19.15
C THR A 5 10.70 0.37 18.62
N ASP A 6 10.91 1.00 17.47
CA ASP A 6 9.94 1.88 16.81
C ASP A 6 8.62 1.16 16.45
N LEU A 7 8.60 -0.16 16.52
CA LEU A 7 7.43 -1.02 16.33
C LEU A 7 6.92 -1.66 17.62
N GLY A 8 7.34 -1.13 18.79
CA GLY A 8 6.83 -1.50 20.12
C GLY A 8 7.36 -2.80 20.70
N ILE A 9 8.40 -3.43 20.12
CA ILE A 9 9.01 -4.64 20.68
C ILE A 9 9.86 -4.26 21.89
N GLU A 10 9.62 -4.88 23.05
CA GLU A 10 10.34 -4.60 24.29
C GLU A 10 11.77 -5.14 24.23
N LEU A 11 12.74 -4.27 24.46
CA LEU A 11 14.15 -4.60 24.62
C LEU A 11 14.48 -4.77 26.11
N MET A 12 14.52 -6.00 26.55
CA MET A 12 14.73 -6.36 27.96
C MET A 12 16.19 -6.23 28.35
N VAL A 13 16.46 -5.59 29.49
CA VAL A 13 17.80 -5.50 30.06
C VAL A 13 18.05 -6.71 30.98
N THR A 14 19.31 -7.18 31.03
CA THR A 14 19.72 -8.29 31.89
C THR A 14 19.34 -8.04 33.35
N GLY A 15 18.61 -8.97 33.95
CA GLY A 15 18.12 -8.85 35.34
C GLY A 15 16.81 -8.09 35.48
N GLU A 16 16.29 -7.50 34.44
CA GLU A 16 14.96 -6.90 34.40
C GLU A 16 13.88 -7.98 34.22
N ASN A 17 12.63 -7.63 34.57
CA ASN A 17 11.47 -8.50 34.34
C ASN A 17 11.49 -9.84 35.13
N ALA A 18 12.16 -9.91 36.29
CA ALA A 18 12.17 -11.09 37.14
C ALA A 18 10.72 -11.53 37.46
N GLY A 19 10.36 -12.76 37.09
CA GLY A 19 9.02 -13.32 37.25
C GLY A 19 8.02 -12.96 36.11
N THR A 20 8.34 -12.04 35.22
CA THR A 20 7.47 -11.62 34.11
C THR A 20 8.10 -11.76 32.74
N TRP A 21 9.37 -12.13 32.64
CA TRP A 21 10.12 -12.25 31.40
C TRP A 21 9.42 -13.17 30.36
N GLY A 22 8.80 -14.26 30.82
CA GLY A 22 8.07 -15.17 29.94
C GLY A 22 6.87 -14.50 29.26
N THR A 23 6.12 -13.70 30.00
CA THR A 23 5.01 -12.91 29.43
C THR A 23 5.52 -11.87 28.45
N LYS A 24 6.61 -11.17 28.77
CA LYS A 24 7.23 -10.17 27.88
C LYS A 24 7.76 -10.79 26.60
N THR A 25 8.43 -11.95 26.72
CA THR A 25 8.91 -12.70 25.57
C THR A 25 7.75 -13.13 24.67
N ASN A 26 6.68 -13.67 25.25
CA ASN A 26 5.52 -14.09 24.48
C ASN A 26 4.83 -12.89 23.79
N ASN A 27 4.72 -11.74 24.44
CA ASN A 27 4.19 -10.54 23.82
C ASN A 27 5.06 -10.09 22.62
N ASN A 28 6.39 -10.11 22.77
CA ASN A 28 7.30 -9.80 21.69
C ASN A 28 7.16 -10.76 20.50
N LEU A 29 7.01 -12.06 20.75
CA LEU A 29 6.78 -13.05 19.70
C LEU A 29 5.45 -12.81 18.99
N ASN A 30 4.39 -12.49 19.71
CA ASN A 30 3.08 -12.15 19.14
C ASN A 30 3.14 -10.83 18.34
N LEU A 31 3.90 -9.83 18.80
CA LEU A 31 4.15 -8.59 18.04
C LEU A 31 4.87 -8.89 16.72
N ILE A 32 5.90 -9.74 16.74
CA ILE A 32 6.59 -10.18 15.52
C ILE A 32 5.62 -10.88 14.56
N GLU A 33 4.72 -11.72 15.07
CA GLU A 33 3.67 -12.36 14.27
C GLU A 33 2.73 -11.32 13.64
N GLN A 34 2.27 -10.33 14.42
CA GLN A 34 1.44 -9.23 13.90
C GLN A 34 2.16 -8.40 12.83
N LEU A 35 3.43 -8.08 13.05
CA LEU A 35 4.24 -7.33 12.08
C LEU A 35 4.51 -8.09 10.79
N THR A 36 4.47 -9.42 10.82
CA THR A 36 4.72 -10.28 9.64
C THR A 36 3.47 -10.69 8.90
N GLY A 37 2.35 -10.90 9.59
CA GLY A 37 1.13 -11.45 9.02
C GLY A 37 -0.17 -10.94 9.63
N GLY A 38 -0.11 -10.00 10.58
CA GLY A 38 -1.30 -9.50 11.28
C GLY A 38 -2.25 -8.71 10.38
N PHE A 39 -3.53 -8.73 10.74
CA PHE A 39 -4.61 -8.03 10.07
C PHE A 39 -5.43 -7.21 11.07
N ALA A 40 -5.64 -5.93 10.76
CA ALA A 40 -6.55 -5.08 11.51
C ALA A 40 -7.59 -4.42 10.61
N THR A 41 -8.79 -4.28 11.13
CA THR A 41 -9.85 -3.45 10.55
C THR A 41 -9.94 -2.15 11.33
N VAL A 42 -9.77 -1.02 10.65
CA VAL A 42 -9.83 0.31 11.25
C VAL A 42 -10.99 1.09 10.66
N SER A 43 -11.95 1.47 11.51
CA SER A 43 -13.04 2.35 11.07
C SER A 43 -12.55 3.79 10.96
N ILE A 44 -12.71 4.37 9.76
CA ILE A 44 -12.43 5.78 9.49
C ILE A 44 -13.71 6.53 9.10
N ALA A 45 -14.85 6.07 9.58
CA ALA A 45 -16.16 6.66 9.28
C ALA A 45 -16.25 8.14 9.65
N GLY A 46 -17.10 8.88 8.94
CA GLY A 46 -17.42 10.28 9.24
C GLY A 46 -17.04 11.27 8.14
N GLY A 47 -17.07 12.55 8.50
CA GLY A 47 -16.71 13.69 7.63
C GLY A 47 -15.20 13.79 7.39
N ALA A 48 -14.78 14.90 6.76
CA ALA A 48 -13.35 15.19 6.59
C ALA A 48 -12.62 15.20 7.94
N GLY A 49 -11.45 14.55 8.00
CA GLY A 49 -10.68 14.48 9.26
C GLY A 49 -9.56 13.44 9.22
N THR A 50 -8.83 13.34 10.32
CA THR A 50 -7.67 12.47 10.47
C THR A 50 -7.95 11.36 11.47
N THR A 51 -7.50 10.15 11.16
CA THR A 51 -7.43 9.00 12.07
C THR A 51 -5.97 8.65 12.24
N ALA A 52 -5.44 8.76 13.46
CA ALA A 52 -4.09 8.34 13.77
C ALA A 52 -4.08 6.85 14.11
N LEU A 53 -3.18 6.11 13.49
CA LEU A 53 -2.79 4.77 13.91
C LEU A 53 -1.64 4.89 14.89
N ASP A 54 -1.58 3.98 15.82
CA ASP A 54 -0.64 4.00 16.94
C ASP A 54 0.25 2.75 17.00
N VAL A 55 1.36 2.91 17.68
CA VAL A 55 2.23 1.82 18.13
C VAL A 55 2.13 1.78 19.64
N ASP A 56 1.73 0.64 20.19
CA ASP A 56 1.63 0.41 21.63
C ASP A 56 2.84 -0.39 22.13
N ASP A 57 3.68 0.27 22.89
CA ASP A 57 4.91 -0.32 23.43
C ASP A 57 4.65 -1.54 24.31
N GLY A 58 5.16 -2.70 23.88
CA GLY A 58 5.02 -3.97 24.60
C GLY A 58 3.60 -4.53 24.65
N ALA A 59 2.66 -3.96 23.88
CA ALA A 59 1.26 -4.40 23.80
C ALA A 59 0.89 -4.79 22.36
N LEU A 60 -0.22 -5.55 22.23
CA LEU A 60 -0.70 -6.09 20.95
C LEU A 60 -1.84 -5.25 20.36
N THR A 61 -2.11 -4.09 20.92
CA THR A 61 -3.26 -3.24 20.62
C THR A 61 -2.98 -2.17 19.58
N GLY A 62 -1.70 -1.90 19.27
CA GLY A 62 -1.30 -0.88 18.31
C GLY A 62 -1.82 -1.18 16.89
N THR A 63 -2.53 -0.23 16.34
CA THR A 63 -3.14 -0.36 15.01
C THR A 63 -2.16 -0.21 13.87
N ALA A 64 -1.01 0.46 14.09
CA ALA A 64 0.10 0.54 13.14
C ALA A 64 1.03 -0.69 13.17
N GLN A 65 0.81 -1.64 14.09
CA GLN A 65 1.64 -2.85 14.27
C GLN A 65 1.11 -4.05 13.47
N GLN A 66 0.21 -3.84 12.52
CA GLN A 66 -0.36 -4.89 11.69
C GLN A 66 0.18 -4.82 10.25
N ARG A 67 0.43 -5.97 9.65
CA ARG A 67 0.89 -6.04 8.24
C ARG A 67 -0.19 -5.59 7.25
N VAL A 68 -1.42 -6.00 7.50
CA VAL A 68 -2.58 -5.68 6.66
C VAL A 68 -3.52 -4.79 7.45
N ILE A 69 -3.86 -3.63 6.88
CA ILE A 69 -4.78 -2.68 7.50
C ILE A 69 -5.94 -2.42 6.53
N GLU A 70 -7.15 -2.78 6.94
CA GLU A 70 -8.37 -2.52 6.19
C GLU A 70 -9.10 -1.29 6.74
N PHE A 71 -9.22 -0.25 5.93
CA PHE A 71 -10.00 0.95 6.25
C PHE A 71 -11.47 0.70 5.92
N THR A 72 -12.34 0.91 6.89
CA THR A 72 -13.79 0.66 6.79
C THR A 72 -14.61 1.86 7.21
N GLY A 73 -15.92 1.75 6.99
CA GLY A 73 -16.91 2.74 7.42
C GLY A 73 -17.41 3.65 6.29
N SER A 74 -18.52 4.34 6.55
CA SER A 74 -19.09 5.31 5.63
C SER A 74 -18.41 6.67 5.81
N ILE A 75 -17.78 7.18 4.76
CA ILE A 75 -17.10 8.47 4.77
C ILE A 75 -17.87 9.50 3.93
N SER A 76 -18.16 10.65 4.53
CA SER A 76 -18.83 11.78 3.88
C SER A 76 -17.90 12.96 3.58
N GLY A 77 -16.59 12.79 3.82
CA GLY A 77 -15.52 13.74 3.51
C GLY A 77 -14.19 13.04 3.36
N ASN A 78 -13.19 13.72 2.80
CA ASN A 78 -11.86 13.18 2.61
C ASN A 78 -11.21 12.81 3.95
N ARG A 79 -10.65 11.60 4.03
CA ARG A 79 -10.02 11.08 5.24
C ARG A 79 -8.50 11.05 5.09
N ILE A 80 -7.83 11.34 6.20
CA ILE A 80 -6.38 11.17 6.34
C ILE A 80 -6.16 10.08 7.39
N VAL A 81 -5.32 9.11 7.09
CA VAL A 81 -4.85 8.11 8.06
C VAL A 81 -3.36 8.33 8.24
N THR A 82 -2.92 8.43 9.49
CA THR A 82 -1.50 8.70 9.80
C THR A 82 -0.88 7.61 10.64
N ILE A 83 0.43 7.42 10.48
CA ILE A 83 1.29 6.58 11.33
C ILE A 83 2.34 7.44 12.03
N PRO A 84 2.93 7.00 13.16
CA PRO A 84 4.06 7.66 13.79
C PRO A 84 5.25 7.80 12.84
N ASN A 85 6.06 8.86 13.01
CA ASN A 85 7.13 9.22 12.07
C ASN A 85 8.33 8.25 12.08
N ASP A 86 8.51 7.51 13.15
CA ASP A 86 9.57 6.52 13.37
C ASP A 86 9.25 5.12 12.86
N VAL A 87 8.02 4.88 12.42
CA VAL A 87 7.60 3.57 11.90
C VAL A 87 8.19 3.30 10.53
N GLU A 88 9.06 2.29 10.44
CA GLU A 88 9.61 1.76 9.18
C GLU A 88 9.09 0.34 8.93
N THR A 89 8.27 0.16 7.89
CA THR A 89 7.71 -1.16 7.57
C THR A 89 7.01 -1.17 6.19
N PHE A 90 6.62 -2.35 5.75
CA PHE A 90 5.69 -2.54 4.64
C PHE A 90 4.26 -2.69 5.17
N TYR A 91 3.31 -2.09 4.46
CA TYR A 91 1.88 -2.31 4.69
C TYR A 91 1.17 -2.80 3.43
N ILE A 92 0.17 -3.63 3.63
CA ILE A 92 -0.88 -3.91 2.66
C ILE A 92 -2.12 -3.14 3.14
N LEU A 93 -2.47 -2.07 2.45
CA LEU A 93 -3.59 -1.21 2.78
C LEU A 93 -4.79 -1.57 1.90
N LYS A 94 -5.94 -1.84 2.51
CA LYS A 94 -7.17 -2.12 1.79
C LYS A 94 -8.21 -1.03 2.09
N ASN A 95 -8.78 -0.44 1.05
CA ASN A 95 -9.84 0.55 1.19
C ASN A 95 -11.21 -0.09 0.97
N SER A 96 -11.91 -0.41 2.05
CA SER A 96 -13.29 -0.93 2.08
C SER A 96 -14.30 0.12 2.57
N THR A 97 -13.95 1.40 2.52
CA THR A 97 -14.87 2.49 2.90
C THR A 97 -15.99 2.64 1.86
N THR A 98 -17.14 3.12 2.30
CA THR A 98 -18.23 3.56 1.41
C THR A 98 -18.23 5.09 1.31
N GLY A 99 -18.79 5.62 0.21
CA GLY A 99 -18.79 7.05 -0.09
C GLY A 99 -17.68 7.46 -1.07
N ALA A 100 -17.96 8.49 -1.88
CA ALA A 100 -17.07 8.96 -2.96
C ALA A 100 -16.11 10.03 -2.45
N ASN A 101 -15.23 9.64 -1.52
CA ASN A 101 -14.21 10.52 -0.91
C ASN A 101 -12.85 9.84 -0.91
N THR A 102 -11.79 10.63 -0.86
CA THR A 102 -10.41 10.14 -0.85
C THR A 102 -10.00 9.63 0.53
N VAL A 103 -9.06 8.67 0.54
CA VAL A 103 -8.36 8.22 1.75
C VAL A 103 -6.87 8.38 1.52
N GLN A 104 -6.23 9.32 2.21
CA GLN A 104 -4.80 9.55 2.16
C GLN A 104 -4.12 8.81 3.32
N PHE A 105 -3.05 8.09 3.04
CA PHE A 105 -2.18 7.47 4.05
C PHE A 105 -0.82 8.17 4.05
N LYS A 106 -0.40 8.65 5.21
CA LYS A 106 0.83 9.45 5.37
C LYS A 106 1.40 9.35 6.77
N TYR A 107 2.58 9.89 6.99
CA TYR A 107 3.11 10.12 8.33
C TYR A 107 2.38 11.25 9.06
N ALA A 108 2.39 11.23 10.39
CA ALA A 108 1.72 12.19 11.24
C ALA A 108 2.21 13.61 11.02
N THR A 109 3.52 13.78 10.81
CA THR A 109 4.16 15.08 10.54
C THR A 109 5.06 15.00 9.31
N GLY A 110 5.62 16.13 8.91
CA GLY A 110 6.48 16.23 7.73
C GLY A 110 5.71 16.44 6.42
N SER A 111 6.46 16.73 5.36
CA SER A 111 5.96 17.00 4.01
C SER A 111 6.37 15.91 2.99
N GLY A 112 6.83 14.76 3.48
CA GLY A 112 7.21 13.64 2.64
C GLY A 112 6.07 13.08 1.78
N ALA A 113 6.41 12.29 0.79
CA ALA A 113 5.44 11.67 -0.10
C ALA A 113 4.42 10.81 0.68
N SER A 114 3.21 10.75 0.17
CA SER A 114 2.10 9.97 0.71
C SER A 114 1.40 9.20 -0.39
N THR A 115 0.61 8.19 -0.04
CA THR A 115 -0.28 7.54 -1.00
C THR A 115 -1.73 7.90 -0.76
N THR A 116 -2.53 7.92 -1.81
CA THR A 116 -3.95 8.26 -1.73
C THR A 116 -4.78 7.29 -2.55
N PHE A 117 -5.81 6.74 -1.95
CA PHE A 117 -6.91 6.12 -2.66
C PHE A 117 -7.82 7.24 -3.19
N SER A 118 -8.08 7.25 -4.50
CA SER A 118 -9.03 8.20 -5.09
C SER A 118 -10.46 7.96 -4.58
N ALA A 119 -11.37 8.86 -4.88
CA ALA A 119 -12.76 8.75 -4.42
C ALA A 119 -13.45 7.46 -4.86
N THR A 120 -13.04 6.90 -5.99
CA THR A 120 -13.59 5.66 -6.59
C THR A 120 -12.71 4.43 -6.37
N ASP A 121 -11.46 4.61 -5.91
CA ASP A 121 -10.53 3.50 -5.67
C ASP A 121 -10.87 2.81 -4.33
N LYS A 122 -11.44 1.63 -4.42
CA LYS A 122 -11.75 0.75 -3.28
C LYS A 122 -10.87 -0.52 -3.30
N GLY A 123 -9.68 -0.38 -3.86
CA GLY A 123 -8.73 -1.47 -4.03
C GLY A 123 -7.76 -1.64 -2.88
N THR A 124 -6.66 -2.30 -3.20
CA THR A 124 -5.56 -2.61 -2.28
C THR A 124 -4.26 -1.99 -2.79
N LYS A 125 -3.45 -1.43 -1.89
CA LYS A 125 -2.13 -0.89 -2.18
C LYS A 125 -1.08 -1.58 -1.32
N ILE A 126 0.09 -1.83 -1.89
CA ILE A 126 1.28 -2.25 -1.15
C ILE A 126 2.17 -1.02 -1.02
N VAL A 127 2.48 -0.64 0.21
CA VAL A 127 3.27 0.56 0.48
C VAL A 127 4.48 0.24 1.36
N TYR A 128 5.56 0.97 1.16
CA TYR A 128 6.71 1.03 2.05
C TYR A 128 6.71 2.36 2.80
N ALA A 129 6.80 2.28 4.10
CA ALA A 129 6.92 3.40 5.02
C ALA A 129 8.40 3.52 5.43
N SER A 130 9.07 4.63 5.06
CA SER A 130 10.53 4.70 5.08
C SER A 130 11.14 5.11 6.41
N ALA A 131 10.42 5.77 7.31
CA ALA A 131 10.88 6.45 8.52
C ALA A 131 12.37 6.82 8.58
N SER A 132 13.25 5.87 8.32
CA SER A 132 14.71 5.97 8.30
C SER A 132 15.24 6.10 6.86
N PRO A 133 16.28 6.92 6.62
CA PRO A 133 17.07 7.66 7.60
C PRO A 133 16.52 9.05 7.94
N ASP A 134 15.43 9.50 7.33
CA ASP A 134 14.92 10.87 7.50
C ASP A 134 13.60 10.91 8.27
N ALA A 135 13.68 10.86 9.61
CA ALA A 135 12.52 11.03 10.47
C ALA A 135 11.87 12.43 10.39
N THR A 136 12.51 13.40 9.72
CA THR A 136 11.97 14.74 9.55
C THR A 136 10.94 14.80 8.42
N ASN A 137 11.23 14.12 7.31
CA ASN A 137 10.34 14.01 6.15
C ASN A 137 10.21 12.56 5.67
N PRO A 138 9.76 11.64 6.51
CA PRO A 138 9.60 10.25 6.11
C PRO A 138 8.55 10.14 4.98
N ILE A 139 8.72 9.18 4.08
CA ILE A 139 7.90 9.02 2.89
C ILE A 139 7.14 7.70 2.89
N ILE A 140 5.93 7.73 2.33
CA ILE A 140 5.17 6.54 1.98
C ILE A 140 5.30 6.31 0.47
N VAL A 141 5.85 5.18 0.09
CA VAL A 141 6.06 4.77 -1.30
C VAL A 141 5.01 3.73 -1.68
N ASP A 142 4.15 4.04 -2.63
CA ASP A 142 3.27 3.05 -3.27
C ASP A 142 4.14 2.22 -4.23
N VAL A 143 4.37 0.96 -3.88
CA VAL A 143 5.34 0.09 -4.58
C VAL A 143 4.93 -0.13 -6.04
N MET A 144 3.64 -0.30 -6.31
CA MET A 144 3.16 -0.54 -7.68
C MET A 144 3.12 0.73 -8.52
N ALA A 145 2.72 1.87 -7.91
CA ALA A 145 2.67 3.15 -8.61
C ALA A 145 4.05 3.73 -8.93
N ASN A 146 5.09 3.31 -8.19
CA ASN A 146 6.46 3.76 -8.37
C ASN A 146 7.36 2.71 -9.06
N SER A 147 6.78 1.63 -9.59
CA SER A 147 7.53 0.65 -10.38
C SER A 147 7.99 1.27 -11.69
N SER A 148 9.27 1.13 -12.01
CA SER A 148 9.84 1.61 -13.28
C SER A 148 9.45 0.72 -14.48
N GLU A 149 9.09 -0.54 -14.20
CA GLU A 149 8.74 -1.53 -15.20
C GLU A 149 7.81 -2.60 -14.58
N ILE A 150 6.88 -3.10 -15.37
CA ILE A 150 6.11 -4.33 -15.09
C ILE A 150 6.39 -5.31 -16.22
N ALA A 151 7.20 -6.33 -15.97
CA ALA A 151 7.51 -7.39 -16.90
C ALA A 151 6.65 -8.64 -16.62
N LEU A 152 5.82 -9.03 -17.58
CA LEU A 152 5.07 -10.29 -17.54
C LEU A 152 5.85 -11.33 -18.34
N THR A 153 6.18 -12.46 -17.71
CA THR A 153 6.96 -13.54 -18.32
C THR A 153 6.08 -14.66 -18.83
N ASN A 154 6.63 -15.50 -19.72
CA ASN A 154 5.97 -16.71 -20.22
C ASN A 154 4.68 -16.44 -21.00
N SER A 155 4.63 -15.37 -21.79
CA SER A 155 3.45 -15.00 -22.59
C SER A 155 2.16 -14.93 -21.75
N ASN A 156 2.25 -14.36 -20.55
CA ASN A 156 1.06 -14.12 -19.74
C ASN A 156 0.39 -12.81 -20.15
N PRO A 157 -0.87 -12.84 -20.60
CA PRO A 157 -1.56 -11.64 -21.06
C PRO A 157 -1.88 -10.68 -19.92
N ILE A 158 -1.89 -9.38 -20.21
CA ILE A 158 -2.61 -8.40 -19.40
C ILE A 158 -4.08 -8.55 -19.70
N LYS A 159 -4.90 -8.87 -18.69
CA LYS A 159 -6.34 -9.09 -18.84
C LYS A 159 -7.13 -7.95 -18.20
N PHE A 160 -8.05 -7.40 -18.93
CA PHE A 160 -9.05 -6.44 -18.46
C PHE A 160 -10.38 -7.17 -18.33
N GLN A 161 -10.78 -7.46 -17.10
CA GLN A 161 -12.04 -8.15 -16.79
C GLN A 161 -13.22 -7.22 -17.05
N ASP A 162 -14.35 -7.78 -17.46
CA ASP A 162 -15.64 -7.07 -17.47
C ASP A 162 -16.19 -6.87 -16.03
N ALA A 163 -17.32 -6.19 -15.91
CA ALA A 163 -17.85 -5.77 -14.61
C ALA A 163 -18.28 -6.94 -13.70
N ASP A 164 -18.63 -8.09 -14.26
CA ASP A 164 -19.07 -9.28 -13.53
C ASP A 164 -18.02 -10.39 -13.49
N ASN A 165 -16.81 -10.13 -14.03
CA ASN A 165 -15.68 -11.05 -14.14
C ASN A 165 -15.99 -12.34 -14.94
N SER A 166 -16.99 -12.32 -15.81
CA SER A 166 -17.36 -13.47 -16.64
C SER A 166 -16.51 -13.60 -17.91
N ALA A 167 -15.95 -12.48 -18.39
CA ALA A 167 -15.12 -12.41 -19.59
C ALA A 167 -13.98 -11.38 -19.44
N PHE A 168 -13.05 -11.36 -20.38
CA PHE A 168 -11.95 -10.40 -20.40
C PHE A 168 -11.53 -10.02 -21.82
N VAL A 169 -10.90 -8.84 -21.93
CA VAL A 169 -10.08 -8.45 -23.09
C VAL A 169 -8.62 -8.55 -22.67
N GLY A 170 -7.80 -9.22 -23.45
CA GLY A 170 -6.38 -9.42 -23.16
C GLY A 170 -5.45 -8.78 -24.19
N ILE A 171 -4.29 -8.31 -23.72
CA ILE A 171 -3.14 -7.94 -24.56
C ILE A 171 -2.03 -8.94 -24.25
N ASP A 172 -1.53 -9.61 -25.27
CA ASP A 172 -0.52 -10.66 -25.13
C ASP A 172 0.57 -10.51 -26.18
N ALA A 173 1.75 -11.06 -25.87
CA ALA A 173 2.82 -11.21 -26.85
C ALA A 173 2.70 -12.57 -27.57
N PRO A 174 3.00 -12.64 -28.88
CA PRO A 174 3.04 -13.92 -29.56
C PRO A 174 4.16 -14.81 -28.98
N ALA A 175 4.02 -16.12 -29.14
CA ALA A 175 4.95 -17.12 -28.62
C ALA A 175 6.42 -16.89 -29.02
N THR A 176 6.66 -16.23 -30.15
CA THR A 176 8.00 -15.86 -30.60
C THR A 176 7.96 -14.48 -31.25
N VAL A 177 8.85 -13.58 -30.81
CA VAL A 177 9.08 -12.26 -31.38
C VAL A 177 10.49 -12.24 -31.98
N SER A 178 10.62 -11.82 -33.24
CA SER A 178 11.93 -11.80 -33.94
C SER A 178 12.88 -10.72 -33.43
N GLY A 179 12.37 -9.72 -32.72
CA GLY A 179 13.12 -8.64 -32.10
C GLY A 179 12.24 -7.85 -31.13
N SER A 180 12.82 -7.31 -30.07
CA SER A 180 12.08 -6.49 -29.11
C SER A 180 11.62 -5.18 -29.74
N TYR A 181 10.39 -4.78 -29.46
CA TYR A 181 9.83 -3.49 -29.86
C TYR A 181 8.87 -2.97 -28.78
N THR A 182 8.61 -1.68 -28.80
CA THR A 182 7.65 -1.03 -27.90
C THR A 182 6.46 -0.54 -28.72
N LEU A 183 5.24 -0.87 -28.30
CA LEU A 183 4.02 -0.25 -28.85
C LEU A 183 3.77 1.06 -28.09
N THR A 184 3.97 2.18 -28.76
CA THR A 184 3.68 3.50 -28.19
C THR A 184 2.27 3.92 -28.57
N LEU A 185 1.43 4.14 -27.55
CA LEU A 185 0.06 4.61 -27.75
C LEU A 185 0.06 6.08 -28.21
N PRO A 186 -0.96 6.52 -28.98
CA PRO A 186 -1.09 7.92 -29.38
C PRO A 186 -1.16 8.87 -28.18
N ALA A 187 -0.56 10.05 -28.31
CA ALA A 187 -0.55 11.09 -27.27
C ALA A 187 -1.94 11.72 -27.02
N GLY A 188 -2.92 11.49 -27.88
CA GLY A 188 -4.27 12.04 -27.78
C GLY A 188 -5.34 11.06 -28.22
N VAL A 189 -6.59 11.41 -27.94
CA VAL A 189 -7.74 10.67 -28.45
C VAL A 189 -7.90 10.89 -29.95
N GLY A 190 -8.06 9.81 -30.72
CA GLY A 190 -8.39 9.87 -32.13
C GLY A 190 -9.84 10.33 -32.39
N SER A 191 -10.20 10.48 -33.66
CA SER A 191 -11.59 10.70 -34.07
C SER A 191 -12.35 9.37 -34.12
N ALA A 192 -13.68 9.46 -34.09
CA ALA A 192 -14.51 8.27 -34.23
C ALA A 192 -14.18 7.49 -35.52
N SER A 193 -14.24 6.17 -35.45
CA SER A 193 -13.94 5.23 -36.55
C SER A 193 -12.47 5.13 -36.98
N GLN A 194 -11.54 5.61 -36.19
CA GLN A 194 -10.11 5.36 -36.40
C GLN A 194 -9.69 4.00 -35.81
N ALA A 195 -8.88 3.26 -36.56
CA ALA A 195 -8.25 2.04 -36.09
C ALA A 195 -6.85 2.37 -35.54
N LEU A 196 -6.43 1.68 -34.46
CA LEU A 196 -5.05 1.69 -34.01
C LEU A 196 -4.20 0.88 -35.01
N VAL A 197 -3.37 1.57 -35.78
CA VAL A 197 -2.43 0.97 -36.71
C VAL A 197 -1.03 1.43 -36.40
N THR A 198 -0.01 0.65 -36.79
CA THR A 198 1.38 1.13 -36.68
C THR A 198 1.62 2.19 -37.76
N THR A 199 2.10 3.36 -37.39
CA THR A 199 2.41 4.48 -38.28
C THR A 199 3.83 4.46 -38.77
N ASP A 200 4.68 3.65 -38.16
CA ASP A 200 6.09 3.46 -38.54
C ASP A 200 6.52 2.00 -38.35
N GLY A 201 7.75 1.68 -38.78
CA GLY A 201 8.34 0.35 -38.56
C GLY A 201 8.84 0.11 -37.11
N ALA A 202 8.69 1.08 -36.20
CA ALA A 202 9.18 1.04 -34.83
C ALA A 202 8.09 0.73 -33.80
N GLY A 203 6.84 0.53 -34.24
CA GLY A 203 5.73 0.14 -33.37
C GLY A 203 4.92 1.30 -32.79
N THR A 204 5.03 2.51 -33.31
CA THR A 204 4.16 3.63 -32.93
C THR A 204 2.75 3.42 -33.46
N LEU A 205 1.74 3.51 -32.60
CA LEU A 205 0.33 3.42 -32.94
C LEU A 205 -0.26 4.82 -33.19
N GLY A 206 -1.04 4.97 -34.22
CA GLY A 206 -1.71 6.22 -34.61
C GLY A 206 -3.19 6.04 -34.94
#